data_2c853f385212d65033d3326606fcba3a
#
_entry.id   2c853f385212d65033d3326606fcba3a
#
_cell.length_a   1.000
_cell.length_b   1.000
_cell.length_c   1.000
_cell.angle_alpha   90.00
_cell.angle_beta   90.00
_cell.angle_gamma   90.00
#
_symmetry.space_group_name_H-M   'P 1'
#
loop_
_entity.id
_entity.type
_entity.pdbx_description
1 polymer ?
#
loop_
_entity_poly.entity_id
_entity_poly.type
_entity_poly.pdbx_seq_one_letter_code
_entity_poly.pdbx_strand_id
1 'polypeptide(L)'
;MSAYEHETLQHKTIRTLATAQIGAGIGTAGTVAAGSLLVASITGSEELAGLAQTFSVLGAAALALPLARLTSHGGRRTALSFGYGAGVLGSIFAILGGVNSNIFLMLMGSFLVGSASASAFQARFAAIDLVPESHRAKQ
;
A
#
# COMPACT_ATOMS: atom_id res chain seq x y z
N MET A 1 3.91 30.89 16.23
CA MET A 1 4.27 29.48 16.45
C MET A 1 5.74 29.42 16.80
N SER A 2 6.09 28.91 17.99
CA SER A 2 7.47 28.83 18.45
C SER A 2 8.22 27.69 17.74
N ALA A 3 9.55 27.79 17.63
CA ALA A 3 10.39 26.73 17.04
C ALA A 3 10.16 25.36 17.70
N TYR A 4 9.84 25.36 19.00
CA TYR A 4 9.49 24.16 19.77
C TYR A 4 8.19 23.47 19.30
N GLU A 5 7.19 24.23 18.87
CA GLU A 5 5.94 23.64 18.35
C GLU A 5 6.16 22.97 16.98
N HIS A 6 6.99 23.54 16.12
CA HIS A 6 7.37 22.95 14.85
C HIS A 6 8.14 21.63 15.03
N GLU A 7 9.09 21.60 15.96
CA GLU A 7 9.89 20.39 16.25
C GLU A 7 9.01 19.25 16.81
N THR A 8 8.09 19.59 17.72
CA THR A 8 7.18 18.60 18.34
C THR A 8 6.18 18.03 17.33
N LEU A 9 5.64 18.87 16.44
CA LEU A 9 4.74 18.44 15.36
C LEU A 9 5.48 17.57 14.33
N GLN A 10 6.72 17.93 14.01
CA GLN A 10 7.55 17.17 13.08
C GLN A 10 7.86 15.77 13.63
N HIS A 11 8.28 15.66 14.88
CA HIS A 11 8.52 14.37 15.52
C HIS A 11 7.26 13.50 15.61
N LYS A 12 6.11 14.08 15.93
CA LYS A 12 4.82 13.37 15.93
C LYS A 12 4.47 12.84 14.56
N THR A 13 4.61 13.66 13.54
CA THR A 13 4.30 13.27 12.14
C THR A 13 5.22 12.15 11.66
N ILE A 14 6.52 12.26 11.91
CA ILE A 14 7.51 11.23 11.55
C ILE A 14 7.19 9.90 12.23
N ARG A 15 6.90 9.91 13.54
CA ARG A 15 6.55 8.69 14.28
C ARG A 15 5.27 8.07 13.77
N THR A 16 4.24 8.85 13.46
CA THR A 16 2.98 8.35 12.90
C THR A 16 3.20 7.74 11.51
N LEU A 17 3.98 8.38 10.66
CA LEU A 17 4.33 7.86 9.34
C LEU A 17 5.17 6.58 9.43
N ALA A 18 6.13 6.52 10.35
CA ALA A 18 6.96 5.33 10.57
C ALA A 18 6.12 4.14 11.06
N THR A 19 5.22 4.33 12.04
CA THR A 19 4.34 3.27 12.52
C THR A 19 3.35 2.80 11.44
N ALA A 20 2.78 3.72 10.67
CA ALA A 20 1.93 3.39 9.53
C ALA A 20 2.70 2.59 8.47
N GLN A 21 3.97 2.93 8.23
CA GLN A 21 4.82 2.25 7.27
C GLN A 21 5.18 0.82 7.72
N ILE A 22 5.47 0.63 9.01
CA ILE A 22 5.71 -0.71 9.58
C ILE A 22 4.45 -1.56 9.44
N GLY A 23 3.27 -1.03 9.79
CA GLY A 23 1.99 -1.71 9.64
C GLY A 23 1.70 -2.09 8.17
N ALA A 24 1.93 -1.17 7.24
CA ALA A 24 1.78 -1.43 5.81
C ALA A 24 2.75 -2.53 5.32
N GLY A 25 4.00 -2.51 5.79
CA GLY A 25 5.00 -3.53 5.46
C GLY A 25 4.59 -4.93 5.92
N ILE A 26 4.15 -5.05 7.18
CA ILE A 26 3.66 -6.31 7.74
C ILE A 26 2.42 -6.80 6.98
N GLY A 27 1.47 -5.91 6.70
CA GLY A 27 0.26 -6.22 5.94
C GLY A 27 0.59 -6.71 4.53
N THR A 28 1.51 -6.05 3.84
CA THR A 28 1.94 -6.45 2.49
C THR A 28 2.63 -7.81 2.51
N ALA A 29 3.57 -8.03 3.42
CA ALA A 29 4.27 -9.31 3.56
C ALA A 29 3.30 -10.45 3.90
N GLY A 30 2.36 -10.23 4.82
CA GLY A 30 1.31 -11.19 5.18
C GLY A 30 0.40 -11.52 3.99
N THR A 31 0.00 -10.52 3.22
CA THR A 31 -0.85 -10.71 2.02
C THR A 31 -0.12 -11.52 0.95
N VAL A 32 1.17 -11.26 0.74
CA VAL A 32 1.99 -12.04 -0.21
C VAL A 32 2.08 -13.49 0.21
N ALA A 33 2.44 -13.76 1.46
CA ALA A 33 2.58 -15.11 1.98
C ALA A 33 1.26 -15.87 1.97
N ALA A 34 0.20 -15.29 2.54
CA ALA A 34 -1.12 -15.91 2.58
C ALA A 34 -1.73 -16.06 1.18
N GLY A 35 -1.54 -15.06 0.31
CA GLY A 35 -2.01 -15.08 -1.06
C GLY A 35 -1.42 -16.22 -1.88
N SER A 36 -0.10 -16.43 -1.77
CA SER A 36 0.59 -17.51 -2.46
C SER A 36 0.09 -18.90 -2.01
N LEU A 37 -0.06 -19.07 -0.68
CA LEU A 37 -0.58 -20.33 -0.12
C LEU A 37 -2.03 -20.60 -0.55
N LEU A 38 -2.89 -19.57 -0.55
CA LEU A 38 -4.28 -19.69 -0.97
C LEU A 38 -4.39 -20.04 -2.46
N VAL A 39 -3.62 -19.39 -3.32
CA VAL A 39 -3.61 -19.75 -4.76
C VAL A 39 -3.17 -21.18 -4.94
N ALA A 40 -2.10 -21.63 -4.28
CA ALA A 40 -1.62 -23.00 -4.35
C ALA A 40 -2.71 -24.00 -3.88
N SER A 41 -3.42 -23.69 -2.79
CA SER A 41 -4.49 -24.55 -2.26
C SER A 41 -5.73 -24.64 -3.17
N ILE A 42 -6.08 -23.52 -3.83
CA ILE A 42 -7.24 -23.48 -4.74
C ILE A 42 -6.95 -24.17 -6.08
N THR A 43 -5.74 -23.95 -6.60
CA THR A 43 -5.35 -24.45 -7.94
C THR A 43 -4.70 -25.83 -7.90
N GLY A 44 -4.20 -26.26 -6.75
CA GLY A 44 -3.38 -27.47 -6.61
C GLY A 44 -2.02 -27.36 -7.30
N SER A 45 -1.58 -26.13 -7.66
CA SER A 45 -0.33 -25.88 -8.37
C SER A 45 0.54 -24.86 -7.65
N GLU A 46 1.76 -25.24 -7.34
CA GLU A 46 2.76 -24.32 -6.79
C GLU A 46 3.24 -23.30 -7.80
N GLU A 47 3.20 -23.62 -9.09
CA GLU A 47 3.60 -22.71 -10.16
C GLU A 47 2.69 -21.48 -10.24
N LEU A 48 1.40 -21.65 -9.91
CA LEU A 48 0.43 -20.58 -9.91
C LEU A 48 0.43 -19.75 -8.61
N ALA A 49 1.13 -20.20 -7.59
CA ALA A 49 1.20 -19.51 -6.28
C ALA A 49 1.71 -18.06 -6.40
N GLY A 50 2.58 -17.78 -7.37
CA GLY A 50 3.08 -16.43 -7.65
C GLY A 50 2.08 -15.46 -8.29
N LEU A 51 0.93 -15.95 -8.78
CA LEU A 51 -0.04 -15.09 -9.49
C LEU A 51 -0.59 -13.97 -8.58
N ALA A 52 -0.90 -14.27 -7.32
CA ALA A 52 -1.39 -13.26 -6.38
C ALA A 52 -0.40 -12.09 -6.25
N GLN A 53 0.90 -12.40 -6.13
CA GLN A 53 1.96 -11.42 -6.08
C GLN A 53 2.08 -10.63 -7.38
N THR A 54 2.05 -11.32 -8.52
CA THR A 54 2.10 -10.69 -9.85
C THR A 54 0.96 -9.69 -10.03
N PHE A 55 -0.27 -10.08 -9.69
CA PHE A 55 -1.43 -9.19 -9.76
C PHE A 55 -1.34 -8.01 -8.80
N SER A 56 -0.79 -8.20 -7.60
CA SER A 56 -0.55 -7.11 -6.66
C SER A 56 0.47 -6.10 -7.20
N VAL A 57 1.56 -6.57 -7.80
CA VAL A 57 2.57 -5.69 -8.43
C VAL A 57 1.97 -4.96 -9.65
N LEU A 58 1.21 -5.65 -10.49
CA LEU A 58 0.50 -5.03 -11.61
C LEU A 58 -0.50 -3.98 -11.14
N GLY A 59 -1.24 -4.26 -10.07
CA GLY A 59 -2.15 -3.29 -9.45
C GLY A 59 -1.43 -2.05 -8.93
N ALA A 60 -0.30 -2.23 -8.26
CA ALA A 60 0.54 -1.13 -7.80
C ALA A 60 1.04 -0.27 -8.98
N ALA A 61 1.53 -0.90 -10.04
CA ALA A 61 2.03 -0.21 -11.23
C ALA A 61 0.91 0.51 -11.99
N ALA A 62 -0.22 -0.15 -12.21
CA ALA A 62 -1.37 0.42 -12.93
C ALA A 62 -1.99 1.62 -12.19
N LEU A 63 -2.04 1.55 -10.86
CA LEU A 63 -2.65 2.59 -10.04
C LEU A 63 -1.67 3.70 -9.62
N ALA A 64 -0.38 3.51 -9.80
CA ALA A 64 0.63 4.53 -9.50
C ALA A 64 0.39 5.84 -10.27
N LEU A 65 0.13 5.75 -11.58
CA LEU A 65 -0.15 6.92 -12.44
C LEU A 65 -1.45 7.65 -12.09
N PRO A 66 -2.61 6.97 -11.97
CA PRO A 66 -3.85 7.62 -11.53
C PRO A 66 -3.72 8.27 -10.16
N LEU A 67 -3.06 7.60 -9.20
CA LEU A 67 -2.84 8.15 -7.87
C LEU A 67 -1.92 9.37 -7.89
N ALA A 68 -0.87 9.37 -8.73
CA ALA A 68 0.00 10.53 -8.91
C ALA A 68 -0.78 11.73 -9.48
N ARG A 69 -1.64 11.52 -10.47
CA ARG A 69 -2.52 12.55 -11.04
C ARG A 69 -3.53 13.05 -10.00
N LEU A 70 -4.08 12.16 -9.20
CA LEU A 70 -5.00 12.52 -8.14
C LEU A 70 -4.31 13.38 -7.07
N THR A 71 -3.04 13.10 -6.79
CA THR A 71 -2.23 13.91 -5.88
C THR A 71 -2.03 15.34 -6.39
N SER A 72 -1.80 15.50 -7.70
CA SER A 72 -1.56 16.83 -8.31
C SER A 72 -2.82 17.69 -8.40
N HIS A 73 -4.02 17.10 -8.55
CA HIS A 73 -5.29 17.82 -8.72
C HIS A 73 -6.13 17.87 -7.43
N GLY A 74 -6.18 16.77 -6.68
CA GLY A 74 -7.04 16.63 -5.49
C GLY A 74 -6.29 16.68 -4.16
N GLY A 75 -4.99 16.86 -4.20
CA GLY A 75 -4.14 16.85 -3.02
C GLY A 75 -3.77 15.45 -2.54
N ARG A 76 -2.69 15.39 -1.79
CA ARG A 76 -2.06 14.16 -1.30
C ARG A 76 -2.98 13.33 -0.40
N ARG A 77 -3.78 14.00 0.44
CA ARG A 77 -4.74 13.34 1.33
C ARG A 77 -5.78 12.52 0.57
N THR A 78 -6.32 13.07 -0.51
CA THR A 78 -7.33 12.41 -1.35
C THR A 78 -6.75 11.18 -2.05
N ALA A 79 -5.55 11.30 -2.61
CA ALA A 79 -4.88 10.18 -3.27
C ALA A 79 -4.58 9.03 -2.30
N LEU A 80 -4.05 9.34 -1.10
CA LEU A 80 -3.77 8.35 -0.08
C LEU A 80 -5.05 7.66 0.43
N SER A 81 -6.10 8.43 0.70
CA SER A 81 -7.40 7.88 1.13
C SER A 81 -7.99 6.95 0.09
N PHE A 82 -7.91 7.32 -1.20
CA PHE A 82 -8.40 6.49 -2.29
C PHE A 82 -7.60 5.19 -2.43
N GLY A 83 -6.26 5.27 -2.41
CA GLY A 83 -5.41 4.10 -2.55
C GLY A 83 -5.52 3.12 -1.39
N TYR A 84 -5.57 3.60 -0.15
CA TYR A 84 -5.81 2.74 1.01
C TYR A 84 -7.23 2.20 1.05
N GLY A 85 -8.24 2.99 0.68
CA GLY A 85 -9.63 2.54 0.55
C GLY A 85 -9.77 1.41 -0.48
N ALA A 86 -9.15 1.55 -1.65
CA ALA A 86 -9.11 0.50 -2.66
C ALA A 86 -8.38 -0.76 -2.14
N GLY A 87 -7.31 -0.59 -1.35
CA GLY A 87 -6.61 -1.69 -0.70
C GLY A 87 -7.48 -2.46 0.30
N VAL A 88 -8.30 -1.76 1.09
CA VAL A 88 -9.26 -2.38 2.02
C VAL A 88 -10.31 -3.20 1.24
N LEU A 89 -10.90 -2.64 0.20
CA LEU A 89 -11.83 -3.36 -0.68
C LEU A 89 -11.15 -4.57 -1.33
N GLY A 90 -9.91 -4.42 -1.78
CA GLY A 90 -9.11 -5.50 -2.33
C GLY A 90 -8.89 -6.64 -1.34
N SER A 91 -8.64 -6.32 -0.08
CA SER A 91 -8.49 -7.32 0.98
C SER A 91 -9.79 -8.10 1.21
N ILE A 92 -10.94 -7.43 1.18
CA ILE A 92 -12.25 -8.09 1.29
C ILE A 92 -12.46 -9.04 0.11
N PHE A 93 -12.17 -8.62 -1.12
CA PHE A 93 -12.28 -9.48 -2.30
C PHE A 93 -11.32 -10.66 -2.25
N ALA A 94 -10.09 -10.46 -1.79
CA ALA A 94 -9.13 -11.54 -1.62
C ALA A 94 -9.61 -12.59 -0.60
N ILE A 95 -10.16 -12.15 0.53
CA ILE A 95 -10.73 -13.04 1.56
C ILE A 95 -11.93 -13.80 1.00
N LEU A 96 -12.88 -13.11 0.36
CA LEU A 96 -14.05 -13.73 -0.25
C LEU A 96 -13.66 -14.72 -1.35
N GLY A 97 -12.67 -14.38 -2.15
CA GLY A 97 -12.11 -15.26 -3.17
C GLY A 97 -11.51 -16.54 -2.57
N GLY A 98 -10.75 -16.38 -1.48
CA GLY A 98 -10.17 -17.51 -0.74
C GLY A 98 -11.24 -18.43 -0.15
N VAL A 99 -12.23 -17.86 0.56
CA VAL A 99 -13.34 -18.63 1.19
C VAL A 99 -14.19 -19.37 0.16
N ASN A 100 -14.47 -18.75 -1.00
CA ASN A 100 -15.29 -19.34 -2.05
C ASN A 100 -14.46 -20.17 -3.06
N SER A 101 -13.18 -20.35 -2.84
CA SER A 101 -12.24 -21.00 -3.78
C SER A 101 -12.30 -20.42 -5.20
N ASN A 102 -12.57 -19.11 -5.29
CA ASN A 102 -12.70 -18.40 -6.55
C ASN A 102 -11.40 -17.60 -6.82
N ILE A 103 -10.56 -18.18 -7.69
CA ILE A 103 -9.26 -17.59 -8.02
C ILE A 103 -9.38 -16.20 -8.66
N PHE A 104 -10.42 -16.00 -9.51
CA PHE A 104 -10.59 -14.73 -10.19
C PHE A 104 -10.87 -13.59 -9.19
N LEU A 105 -11.77 -13.83 -8.24
CA LEU A 105 -12.10 -12.86 -7.20
C LEU A 105 -10.89 -12.57 -6.29
N MET A 106 -10.11 -13.59 -6.00
CA MET A 106 -8.88 -13.48 -5.22
C MET A 106 -7.80 -12.66 -5.95
N LEU A 107 -7.60 -12.87 -7.25
CA LEU A 107 -6.64 -12.11 -8.06
C LEU A 107 -7.06 -10.65 -8.22
N MET A 108 -8.36 -10.38 -8.41
CA MET A 108 -8.91 -9.02 -8.38
C MET A 108 -8.64 -8.33 -7.04
N GLY A 109 -8.84 -9.05 -5.94
CA GLY A 109 -8.50 -8.57 -4.60
C GLY A 109 -7.02 -8.22 -4.48
N SER A 110 -6.13 -9.10 -4.92
CA SER A 110 -4.68 -8.88 -4.93
C SER A 110 -4.28 -7.67 -5.76
N PHE A 111 -4.90 -7.48 -6.91
CA PHE A 111 -4.68 -6.30 -7.76
C PHE A 111 -5.04 -5.00 -7.04
N LEU A 112 -6.19 -4.95 -6.36
CA LEU A 112 -6.61 -3.78 -5.59
C LEU A 112 -5.74 -3.55 -4.35
N VAL A 113 -5.26 -4.60 -3.68
CA VAL A 113 -4.31 -4.49 -2.57
C VAL A 113 -3.00 -3.82 -3.02
N GLY A 114 -2.60 -4.03 -4.27
CA GLY A 114 -1.47 -3.34 -4.88
C GLY A 114 -1.58 -1.82 -4.84
N SER A 115 -2.81 -1.25 -4.87
CA SER A 115 -3.02 0.20 -4.74
C SER A 115 -2.58 0.77 -3.40
N ALA A 116 -2.74 0.01 -2.32
CA ALA A 116 -2.26 0.41 -1.00
C ALA A 116 -0.72 0.47 -0.97
N SER A 117 -0.04 -0.46 -1.65
CA SER A 117 1.42 -0.43 -1.80
C SER A 117 1.88 0.81 -2.57
N ALA A 118 1.22 1.15 -3.68
CA ALA A 118 1.49 2.37 -4.44
C ALA A 118 1.31 3.63 -3.58
N SER A 119 0.25 3.68 -2.75
CA SER A 119 0.00 4.77 -1.81
C SER A 119 1.05 4.86 -0.71
N ALA A 120 1.52 3.73 -0.21
CA ALA A 120 2.59 3.67 0.80
C ALA A 120 3.91 4.25 0.26
N PHE A 121 4.25 4.01 -1.00
CA PHE A 121 5.41 4.66 -1.65
C PHE A 121 5.23 6.17 -1.74
N GLN A 122 4.06 6.66 -2.12
CA GLN A 122 3.78 8.10 -2.17
C GLN A 122 3.84 8.76 -0.78
N ALA A 123 3.42 8.06 0.28
CA ALA A 123 3.52 8.54 1.65
C ALA A 123 4.98 8.76 2.10
N ARG A 124 5.90 7.93 1.65
CA ARG A 124 7.35 8.10 1.93
C ARG A 124 7.89 9.40 1.34
N PHE A 125 7.54 9.72 0.09
CA PHE A 125 7.94 10.99 -0.52
C PHE A 125 7.33 12.19 0.20
N ALA A 126 6.11 12.03 0.76
CA ALA A 126 5.49 13.05 1.61
C ALA A 126 6.31 13.38 2.86
N ALA A 127 6.89 12.36 3.49
CA ALA A 127 7.71 12.55 4.67
C ALA A 127 9.01 13.32 4.36
N ILE A 128 9.62 13.07 3.20
CA ILE A 128 10.84 13.74 2.76
C ILE A 128 10.60 15.23 2.48
N ASP A 129 9.46 15.58 1.91
CA ASP A 129 9.11 16.98 1.60
C ASP A 129 8.93 17.86 2.84
N LEU A 130 8.67 17.25 4.00
CA LEU A 130 8.52 17.95 5.28
C LEU A 130 9.86 18.22 5.97
N VAL A 131 10.96 17.65 5.50
CA VAL A 131 12.30 17.83 6.07
C VAL A 131 12.99 19.02 5.39
N PRO A 132 13.53 20.00 6.15
CA PRO A 132 14.32 21.09 5.60
C PRO A 132 15.49 20.56 4.77
N GLU A 133 15.86 21.28 3.70
CA GLU A 133 16.89 20.85 2.74
C GLU A 133 18.24 20.50 3.40
N SER A 134 18.59 21.18 4.51
CA SER A 134 19.81 20.93 5.28
C SER A 134 19.88 19.55 5.94
N HIS A 135 18.77 18.83 6.07
CA HIS A 135 18.69 17.52 6.73
C HIS A 135 18.32 16.39 5.77
N ARG A 136 17.98 16.69 4.51
CA ARG A 136 17.56 15.67 3.50
C ARG A 136 18.67 14.67 3.15
N ALA A 137 19.92 15.07 3.31
CA ALA A 137 21.07 14.21 2.97
C ALA A 137 21.50 13.24 4.09
N LYS A 138 20.89 13.31 5.28
CA LYS A 138 21.27 12.52 6.46
C LYS A 138 20.26 11.43 6.85
N GLN A 139 19.20 11.28 6.11
CA GLN A 139 18.17 10.24 6.27
C GLN A 139 18.10 9.37 5.01
#